data_294a63530ca2834b45a4f6d9f2f4b69f
#
_entry.id   294a63530ca2834b45a4f6d9f2f4b69f
#
_cell.length_a   1.000
_cell.length_b   1.000
_cell.length_c   1.000
_cell.angle_alpha   90.00
_cell.angle_beta   90.00
_cell.angle_gamma   90.00
#
_symmetry.space_group_name_H-M   'P 1'
#
loop_
_entity.id
_entity.type
_entity.pdbx_description
1 polymer ?
#
loop_
_entity_poly.entity_id
_entity_poly.type
_entity_poly.pdbx_seq_one_letter_code
_entity_poly.pdbx_strand_id
1 'polypeptide(L)'
;MLKRKMFDYLKNWRMNKGQECLLIKGARQVGKSYIVQAFGRSEYKSFISIDFIENPQLRAIFSESVEPDDIYRAISLYLPGASFVTGDTLIFLDEIQECPEARTALKYLALDGRYDVIASGSLLGIQYREGDIEFSVPVGYERMVTMHPLDFEEFLWAVGYGDDVVEELKVSFDKVEALPSTINNKMMRLFREYLAIGGMPSVVQAFVESDNYRVMFDEQTRLFNSYLDDIAKYASPTERVKARACFLSLPRQLAKENTKFQYSVVEKRGTARKFDGSIDWLVGANMVLRCDSVANPAFPLTAYEDGSKFRLYANDTGILMAMYGFDMLRAVIENELSGPMKGGLYENLVACVLNRNNKKLHYWIAQNGSREIEFLVDGSGASVVPIEVKSSRGSAVSLNEMLERQDVHVAYKLIDGNLGRVDKKITVPLYMAMFL
;
A
#
# COMPACT_ATOMS: atom_id res chain seq x y z
N MET A 1 11.53 0.39 -18.05
CA MET A 1 10.33 -0.04 -17.28
C MET A 1 10.81 -0.54 -15.92
N LEU A 2 10.24 -0.04 -14.83
CA LEU A 2 10.53 -0.57 -13.50
C LEU A 2 9.98 -2.00 -13.40
N LYS A 3 10.78 -2.95 -12.89
CA LYS A 3 10.34 -4.33 -12.61
C LYS A 3 9.35 -4.29 -11.44
N ARG A 4 8.21 -4.99 -11.57
CA ARG A 4 7.13 -5.01 -10.57
C ARG A 4 6.66 -6.44 -10.33
N LYS A 5 6.51 -6.83 -9.07
CA LYS A 5 5.93 -8.12 -8.65
C LYS A 5 4.54 -8.36 -9.22
N MET A 6 3.79 -7.27 -9.44
CA MET A 6 2.47 -7.33 -10.07
C MET A 6 2.51 -7.93 -11.48
N PHE A 7 3.59 -7.75 -12.23
CA PHE A 7 3.71 -8.34 -13.56
C PHE A 7 3.75 -9.87 -13.51
N ASP A 8 4.52 -10.43 -12.57
CA ASP A 8 4.58 -11.89 -12.36
C ASP A 8 3.26 -12.44 -11.79
N TYR A 9 2.59 -11.65 -10.92
CA TYR A 9 1.24 -11.98 -10.46
C TYR A 9 0.26 -12.08 -11.64
N LEU A 10 0.29 -11.14 -12.59
CA LEU A 10 -0.58 -11.17 -13.77
C LEU A 10 -0.31 -12.38 -14.66
N LYS A 11 0.96 -12.75 -14.86
CA LYS A 11 1.33 -13.99 -15.58
C LYS A 11 0.77 -15.23 -14.90
N ASN A 12 0.94 -15.31 -13.57
CA ASN A 12 0.43 -16.42 -12.79
C ASN A 12 -1.11 -16.47 -12.80
N TRP A 13 -1.78 -15.32 -12.69
CA TRP A 13 -3.23 -15.23 -12.82
C TRP A 13 -3.70 -15.75 -14.18
N ARG A 14 -3.11 -15.31 -15.28
CA ARG A 14 -3.45 -15.78 -16.64
C ARG A 14 -3.40 -17.31 -16.75
N MET A 15 -2.38 -17.94 -16.16
CA MET A 15 -2.19 -19.40 -16.23
C MET A 15 -3.16 -20.18 -15.31
N ASN A 16 -3.55 -19.60 -14.18
CA ASN A 16 -4.25 -20.32 -13.12
C ASN A 16 -5.63 -19.75 -12.76
N LYS A 17 -6.14 -18.76 -13.52
CA LYS A 17 -7.46 -18.17 -13.26
C LYS A 17 -8.59 -19.19 -13.48
N GLY A 18 -9.65 -19.05 -12.68
CA GLY A 18 -10.94 -19.69 -12.89
C GLY A 18 -11.86 -18.85 -13.81
N GLN A 19 -13.17 -19.00 -13.63
CA GLN A 19 -14.18 -18.16 -14.26
C GLN A 19 -14.31 -16.83 -13.52
N GLU A 20 -13.29 -15.97 -13.63
CA GLU A 20 -13.22 -14.70 -12.92
C GLU A 20 -12.52 -13.63 -13.76
N CYS A 21 -12.96 -12.39 -13.63
CA CYS A 21 -12.24 -11.21 -14.07
C CYS A 21 -11.31 -10.73 -12.95
N LEU A 22 -10.21 -10.04 -13.31
CA LEU A 22 -9.31 -9.44 -12.33
C LEU A 22 -9.64 -7.95 -12.15
N LEU A 23 -9.82 -7.51 -10.90
CA LEU A 23 -9.99 -6.10 -10.56
C LEU A 23 -8.77 -5.61 -9.75
N ILE A 24 -7.95 -4.76 -10.38
CA ILE A 24 -6.77 -4.16 -9.76
C ILE A 24 -7.15 -2.84 -9.11
N LYS A 25 -7.14 -2.80 -7.79
CA LYS A 25 -7.37 -1.58 -7.01
C LYS A 25 -6.05 -1.05 -6.43
N GLY A 26 -6.02 0.20 -6.05
CA GLY A 26 -4.84 0.81 -5.41
C GLY A 26 -4.88 2.32 -5.48
N ALA A 27 -3.99 2.97 -4.74
CA ALA A 27 -3.86 4.41 -4.76
C ALA A 27 -3.65 4.95 -6.19
N ARG A 28 -3.92 6.22 -6.39
CA ARG A 28 -3.62 6.85 -7.67
C ARG A 28 -2.11 6.88 -7.93
N GLN A 29 -1.75 6.80 -9.22
CA GLN A 29 -0.37 6.89 -9.71
C GLN A 29 0.58 5.77 -9.23
N VAL A 30 0.06 4.64 -8.69
CA VAL A 30 0.88 3.46 -8.37
C VAL A 30 1.24 2.62 -9.59
N GLY A 31 0.75 3.00 -10.80
CA GLY A 31 1.11 2.37 -12.06
C GLY A 31 0.15 1.26 -12.54
N LYS A 32 -1.11 1.22 -12.07
CA LYS A 32 -2.12 0.21 -12.47
C LYS A 32 -2.28 0.12 -13.99
N SER A 33 -2.66 1.21 -14.64
CA SER A 33 -2.87 1.27 -16.09
C SER A 33 -1.62 0.88 -16.86
N TYR A 34 -0.47 1.38 -16.42
CA TYR A 34 0.81 1.12 -17.05
C TYR A 34 1.18 -0.38 -17.05
N ILE A 35 1.04 -1.05 -15.90
CA ILE A 35 1.41 -2.47 -15.77
C ILE A 35 0.49 -3.38 -16.58
N VAL A 36 -0.83 -3.09 -16.60
CA VAL A 36 -1.80 -3.87 -17.38
C VAL A 36 -1.59 -3.67 -18.87
N GLN A 37 -1.32 -2.44 -19.31
CA GLN A 37 -0.99 -2.17 -20.71
C GLN A 37 0.30 -2.87 -21.15
N ALA A 38 1.35 -2.83 -20.32
CA ALA A 38 2.60 -3.54 -20.60
C ALA A 38 2.37 -5.06 -20.69
N PHE A 39 1.62 -5.61 -19.73
CA PHE A 39 1.25 -7.03 -19.70
C PHE A 39 0.41 -7.44 -20.92
N GLY A 40 -0.64 -6.69 -21.21
CA GLY A 40 -1.53 -6.99 -22.34
C GLY A 40 -0.81 -6.99 -23.68
N ARG A 41 0.09 -6.02 -23.89
CA ARG A 41 0.86 -5.92 -25.13
C ARG A 41 1.95 -7.00 -25.28
N SER A 42 2.49 -7.53 -24.19
CA SER A 42 3.56 -8.53 -24.24
C SER A 42 3.05 -9.96 -24.22
N GLU A 43 1.93 -10.22 -23.55
CA GLU A 43 1.47 -11.57 -23.24
C GLU A 43 0.25 -12.02 -24.09
N TYR A 44 -0.42 -11.13 -24.85
CA TYR A 44 -1.60 -11.44 -25.65
C TYR A 44 -1.41 -11.05 -27.11
N LYS A 45 -2.03 -11.83 -28.01
CA LYS A 45 -2.06 -11.49 -29.45
C LYS A 45 -2.94 -10.29 -29.74
N SER A 46 -3.98 -10.09 -28.92
CA SER A 46 -4.86 -8.93 -29.03
C SER A 46 -5.03 -8.27 -27.67
N PHE A 47 -4.89 -6.95 -27.65
CA PHE A 47 -5.06 -6.13 -26.45
C PHE A 47 -6.01 -4.97 -26.76
N ILE A 48 -7.13 -4.93 -26.05
CA ILE A 48 -8.16 -3.90 -26.17
C ILE A 48 -8.21 -3.12 -24.87
N SER A 49 -7.99 -1.82 -24.93
CA SER A 49 -8.01 -0.94 -23.74
C SER A 49 -9.13 0.10 -23.86
N ILE A 50 -9.95 0.18 -22.83
CA ILE A 50 -11.05 1.14 -22.68
C ILE A 50 -10.80 1.93 -21.40
N ASP A 51 -10.47 3.22 -21.54
CA ASP A 51 -10.35 4.17 -20.42
C ASP A 51 -11.62 5.01 -20.34
N PHE A 52 -12.36 4.90 -19.25
CA PHE A 52 -13.65 5.57 -19.07
C PHE A 52 -13.55 7.06 -18.69
N ILE A 53 -12.36 7.53 -18.30
CA ILE A 53 -12.09 8.96 -18.07
C ILE A 53 -11.71 9.65 -19.39
N GLU A 54 -10.75 9.05 -20.13
CA GLU A 54 -10.29 9.62 -21.40
C GLU A 54 -11.36 9.53 -22.50
N ASN A 55 -12.16 8.46 -22.47
CA ASN A 55 -13.17 8.17 -23.49
C ASN A 55 -14.56 7.93 -22.87
N PRO A 56 -15.21 8.97 -22.29
CA PRO A 56 -16.51 8.81 -21.62
C PRO A 56 -17.62 8.25 -22.53
N GLN A 57 -17.54 8.46 -23.85
CA GLN A 57 -18.49 7.94 -24.85
C GLN A 57 -18.50 6.40 -24.90
N LEU A 58 -17.41 5.73 -24.53
CA LEU A 58 -17.33 4.26 -24.53
C LEU A 58 -18.15 3.62 -23.40
N ARG A 59 -18.67 4.40 -22.43
CA ARG A 59 -19.62 3.92 -21.44
C ARG A 59 -20.90 3.38 -22.09
N ALA A 60 -21.28 3.92 -23.26
CA ALA A 60 -22.42 3.45 -24.02
C ALA A 60 -22.36 1.95 -24.36
N ILE A 61 -21.16 1.39 -24.53
CA ILE A 61 -20.95 -0.04 -24.80
C ILE A 61 -21.60 -0.93 -23.73
N PHE A 62 -21.60 -0.47 -22.47
CA PHE A 62 -22.07 -1.25 -21.31
C PHE A 62 -23.44 -0.81 -20.81
N SER A 63 -23.95 0.35 -21.22
CA SER A 63 -25.23 0.89 -20.76
C SER A 63 -26.45 0.25 -21.45
N GLU A 64 -26.29 -0.29 -22.65
CA GLU A 64 -27.38 -0.84 -23.45
C GLU A 64 -27.58 -2.33 -23.21
N SER A 65 -26.51 -3.10 -22.96
CA SER A 65 -26.58 -4.54 -22.72
C SER A 65 -25.41 -5.01 -21.84
N VAL A 66 -25.67 -6.04 -21.04
CA VAL A 66 -24.64 -6.78 -20.27
C VAL A 66 -24.29 -8.11 -20.94
N GLU A 67 -24.92 -8.45 -22.05
CA GLU A 67 -24.67 -9.70 -22.77
C GLU A 67 -23.33 -9.63 -23.50
N PRO A 68 -22.45 -10.65 -23.36
CA PRO A 68 -21.09 -10.63 -23.90
C PRO A 68 -21.05 -10.38 -25.42
N ASP A 69 -21.93 -11.01 -26.20
CA ASP A 69 -21.94 -10.85 -27.65
C ASP A 69 -22.24 -9.40 -28.09
N ASP A 70 -23.16 -8.74 -27.40
CA ASP A 70 -23.50 -7.35 -27.67
C ASP A 70 -22.33 -6.43 -27.30
N ILE A 71 -21.69 -6.68 -26.16
CA ILE A 71 -20.51 -5.92 -25.70
C ILE A 71 -19.36 -6.06 -26.71
N TYR A 72 -19.02 -7.28 -27.15
CA TYR A 72 -17.91 -7.49 -28.11
C TYR A 72 -18.22 -6.87 -29.47
N ARG A 73 -19.48 -6.96 -29.91
CA ARG A 73 -19.94 -6.30 -31.13
C ARG A 73 -19.82 -4.78 -31.03
N ALA A 74 -20.26 -4.20 -29.90
CA ALA A 74 -20.15 -2.76 -29.65
C ALA A 74 -18.69 -2.31 -29.61
N ILE A 75 -17.80 -3.04 -28.91
CA ILE A 75 -16.36 -2.77 -28.89
C ILE A 75 -15.80 -2.74 -30.33
N SER A 76 -16.16 -3.71 -31.19
CA SER A 76 -15.69 -3.76 -32.59
C SER A 76 -16.17 -2.55 -33.40
N LEU A 77 -17.34 -2.01 -33.09
CA LEU A 77 -17.92 -0.85 -33.79
C LEU A 77 -17.34 0.48 -33.30
N TYR A 78 -17.14 0.61 -31.97
CA TYR A 78 -16.65 1.85 -31.38
C TYR A 78 -15.13 2.01 -31.44
N LEU A 79 -14.38 0.89 -31.53
CA LEU A 79 -12.92 0.89 -31.52
C LEU A 79 -12.39 0.31 -32.85
N PRO A 80 -12.15 1.16 -33.87
CA PRO A 80 -11.58 0.71 -35.13
C PRO A 80 -10.25 0.00 -34.93
N GLY A 81 -10.12 -1.23 -35.46
CA GLY A 81 -8.92 -2.06 -35.29
C GLY A 81 -8.96 -3.01 -34.09
N ALA A 82 -10.00 -2.99 -33.25
CA ALA A 82 -10.20 -4.03 -32.25
C ALA A 82 -10.40 -5.38 -32.93
N SER A 83 -9.56 -6.34 -32.58
CA SER A 83 -9.64 -7.72 -33.08
C SER A 83 -9.74 -8.68 -31.90
N PHE A 84 -10.55 -9.72 -32.06
CA PHE A 84 -10.79 -10.71 -31.02
C PHE A 84 -10.19 -12.05 -31.43
N VAL A 85 -9.28 -12.57 -30.59
CA VAL A 85 -8.69 -13.90 -30.74
C VAL A 85 -9.12 -14.73 -29.53
N THR A 86 -9.97 -15.71 -29.73
CA THR A 86 -10.49 -16.55 -28.61
C THR A 86 -9.36 -17.18 -27.82
N GLY A 87 -9.40 -16.98 -26.50
CA GLY A 87 -8.38 -17.45 -25.57
C GLY A 87 -7.06 -16.65 -25.56
N ASP A 88 -6.92 -15.62 -26.42
CA ASP A 88 -5.67 -14.84 -26.52
C ASP A 88 -5.93 -13.34 -26.77
N THR A 89 -7.04 -12.84 -26.22
CA THR A 89 -7.38 -11.41 -26.15
C THR A 89 -7.51 -10.98 -24.70
N LEU A 90 -6.88 -9.86 -24.34
CA LEU A 90 -7.11 -9.16 -23.10
C LEU A 90 -7.94 -7.90 -23.33
N ILE A 91 -9.06 -7.80 -22.65
CA ILE A 91 -9.88 -6.58 -22.53
C ILE A 91 -9.51 -5.88 -21.24
N PHE A 92 -9.05 -4.66 -21.33
CA PHE A 92 -8.70 -3.83 -20.16
C PHE A 92 -9.71 -2.69 -20.00
N LEU A 93 -10.39 -2.67 -18.86
CA LEU A 93 -11.38 -1.67 -18.48
C LEU A 93 -10.75 -0.76 -17.40
N ASP A 94 -10.19 0.37 -17.84
CA ASP A 94 -9.50 1.30 -16.94
C ASP A 94 -10.46 2.32 -16.34
N GLU A 95 -10.22 2.67 -15.07
CA GLU A 95 -11.04 3.56 -14.25
C GLU A 95 -12.52 3.13 -14.21
N ILE A 96 -12.75 1.84 -13.93
CA ILE A 96 -14.07 1.16 -13.99
C ILE A 96 -15.13 1.81 -13.11
N GLN A 97 -14.74 2.55 -12.05
CA GLN A 97 -15.67 3.31 -11.21
C GLN A 97 -16.43 4.40 -11.98
N GLU A 98 -15.94 4.80 -13.14
CA GLU A 98 -16.61 5.76 -14.01
C GLU A 98 -17.71 5.13 -14.87
N CYS A 99 -17.79 3.79 -14.92
CA CYS A 99 -18.82 3.02 -15.65
C CYS A 99 -19.30 1.84 -14.79
N PRO A 100 -20.23 2.05 -13.85
CA PRO A 100 -20.75 1.00 -12.97
C PRO A 100 -21.38 -0.18 -13.72
N GLU A 101 -21.96 0.07 -14.89
CA GLU A 101 -22.53 -0.94 -15.76
C GLU A 101 -21.44 -1.90 -16.26
N ALA A 102 -20.26 -1.40 -16.59
CA ALA A 102 -19.11 -2.24 -16.95
C ALA A 102 -18.69 -3.15 -15.81
N ARG A 103 -18.76 -2.68 -14.55
CA ARG A 103 -18.49 -3.54 -13.38
C ARG A 103 -19.55 -4.64 -13.23
N THR A 104 -20.81 -4.32 -13.47
CA THR A 104 -21.90 -5.33 -13.49
C THR A 104 -21.67 -6.36 -14.59
N ALA A 105 -21.20 -5.95 -15.76
CA ALA A 105 -20.91 -6.83 -16.89
C ALA A 105 -19.75 -7.82 -16.62
N LEU A 106 -18.85 -7.56 -15.67
CA LEU A 106 -17.75 -8.47 -15.33
C LEU A 106 -18.23 -9.90 -15.03
N LYS A 107 -19.40 -10.04 -14.38
CA LYS A 107 -19.99 -11.36 -14.12
C LYS A 107 -20.26 -12.13 -15.41
N TYR A 108 -20.88 -11.49 -16.38
CA TYR A 108 -21.29 -12.13 -17.65
C TYR A 108 -20.08 -12.42 -18.51
N LEU A 109 -19.10 -11.50 -18.54
CA LEU A 109 -17.83 -11.67 -19.23
C LEU A 109 -17.00 -12.81 -18.63
N ALA A 110 -17.00 -12.97 -17.29
CA ALA A 110 -16.34 -14.08 -16.61
C ALA A 110 -16.99 -15.43 -16.93
N LEU A 111 -18.33 -15.48 -16.99
CA LEU A 111 -19.09 -16.69 -17.34
C LEU A 111 -18.87 -17.08 -18.81
N ASP A 112 -18.80 -16.12 -19.70
CA ASP A 112 -18.54 -16.34 -21.13
C ASP A 112 -17.13 -16.92 -21.37
N GLY A 113 -16.12 -16.36 -20.73
CA GLY A 113 -14.76 -16.89 -20.69
C GLY A 113 -14.00 -16.92 -22.01
N ARG A 114 -14.54 -16.39 -23.12
CA ARG A 114 -13.84 -16.34 -24.41
C ARG A 114 -12.61 -15.44 -24.40
N TYR A 115 -12.64 -14.39 -23.60
CA TYR A 115 -11.58 -13.39 -23.49
C TYR A 115 -11.28 -13.09 -22.04
N ASP A 116 -10.03 -12.72 -21.78
CA ASP A 116 -9.60 -12.31 -20.46
C ASP A 116 -9.98 -10.85 -20.21
N VAL A 117 -10.45 -10.57 -19.00
CA VAL A 117 -10.84 -9.22 -18.61
C VAL A 117 -10.09 -8.80 -17.36
N ILE A 118 -9.38 -7.68 -17.47
CA ILE A 118 -8.80 -6.99 -16.30
C ILE A 118 -9.46 -5.62 -16.22
N ALA A 119 -9.94 -5.28 -15.02
CA ALA A 119 -10.40 -3.94 -14.72
C ALA A 119 -9.44 -3.25 -13.75
N SER A 120 -9.33 -1.94 -13.81
CA SER A 120 -8.63 -1.17 -12.80
C SER A 120 -9.49 -0.02 -12.29
N GLY A 121 -9.22 0.40 -11.05
CA GLY A 121 -9.88 1.56 -10.49
C GLY A 121 -9.22 2.07 -9.22
N SER A 122 -9.48 3.34 -8.90
CA SER A 122 -9.07 3.89 -7.62
C SER A 122 -9.96 3.32 -6.51
N LEU A 123 -9.36 3.07 -5.34
CA LEU A 123 -10.10 2.58 -4.16
C LEU A 123 -11.29 3.48 -3.81
N LEU A 124 -11.15 4.78 -3.96
CA LEU A 124 -12.18 5.77 -3.73
C LEU A 124 -13.45 5.53 -4.55
N GLY A 125 -13.30 5.24 -5.84
CA GLY A 125 -14.45 5.06 -6.73
C GLY A 125 -15.17 3.73 -6.52
N ILE A 126 -14.43 2.70 -6.07
CA ILE A 126 -14.98 1.34 -5.92
C ILE A 126 -15.80 1.20 -4.64
N GLN A 127 -15.40 1.89 -3.55
CA GLN A 127 -16.04 1.75 -2.22
C GLN A 127 -17.13 2.79 -1.92
N TYR A 128 -17.05 4.01 -2.45
CA TYR A 128 -17.86 5.14 -2.01
C TYR A 128 -19.07 5.49 -2.89
N ARG A 129 -19.27 4.79 -4.02
CA ARG A 129 -20.50 4.94 -4.81
C ARG A 129 -21.63 3.96 -4.42
N GLU A 130 -21.45 3.19 -3.35
CA GLU A 130 -22.46 2.21 -2.88
C GLU A 130 -23.75 2.83 -2.32
N GLY A 131 -23.82 4.16 -2.16
CA GLY A 131 -24.96 4.83 -1.52
C GLY A 131 -26.11 5.27 -2.42
N ASP A 132 -25.93 5.42 -3.74
CA ASP A 132 -26.92 6.13 -4.58
C ASP A 132 -27.45 5.35 -5.80
N ILE A 133 -26.92 4.16 -6.14
CA ILE A 133 -27.42 3.39 -7.30
C ILE A 133 -27.31 1.89 -6.98
N GLU A 134 -28.40 1.14 -7.21
CA GLU A 134 -28.47 -0.33 -7.15
C GLU A 134 -27.59 -1.00 -8.21
N PHE A 135 -26.26 -1.01 -8.05
CA PHE A 135 -25.39 -1.81 -8.90
C PHE A 135 -25.04 -3.12 -8.21
N SER A 136 -25.21 -4.21 -8.93
CA SER A 136 -24.84 -5.54 -8.47
C SER A 136 -23.32 -5.70 -8.51
N VAL A 137 -22.69 -5.86 -7.35
CA VAL A 137 -21.29 -6.29 -7.27
C VAL A 137 -21.23 -7.75 -7.76
N PRO A 138 -20.33 -8.10 -8.70
CA PRO A 138 -20.24 -9.46 -9.26
C PRO A 138 -19.60 -10.46 -8.28
N VAL A 139 -20.27 -10.73 -7.17
CA VAL A 139 -19.78 -11.63 -6.10
C VAL A 139 -19.43 -13.00 -6.67
N GLY A 140 -18.16 -13.41 -6.47
CA GLY A 140 -17.66 -14.71 -6.93
C GLY A 140 -17.11 -14.72 -8.37
N TYR A 141 -17.26 -13.63 -9.14
CA TYR A 141 -16.80 -13.53 -10.53
C TYR A 141 -15.71 -12.45 -10.73
N GLU A 142 -15.34 -11.74 -9.68
CA GLU A 142 -14.20 -10.82 -9.69
C GLU A 142 -13.18 -11.22 -8.60
N ARG A 143 -11.93 -11.32 -8.98
CA ARG A 143 -10.81 -11.41 -8.05
C ARG A 143 -10.21 -10.03 -7.86
N MET A 144 -10.27 -9.52 -6.64
CA MET A 144 -9.67 -8.23 -6.32
C MET A 144 -8.22 -8.37 -5.84
N VAL A 145 -7.33 -7.56 -6.41
CA VAL A 145 -5.95 -7.43 -5.94
C VAL A 145 -5.60 -5.96 -5.72
N THR A 146 -4.83 -5.69 -4.68
CA THR A 146 -4.35 -4.33 -4.40
C THR A 146 -2.94 -4.13 -4.95
N MET A 147 -2.76 -3.11 -5.78
CA MET A 147 -1.45 -2.66 -6.22
C MET A 147 -0.95 -1.55 -5.30
N HIS A 148 0.19 -1.80 -4.68
CA HIS A 148 0.85 -0.84 -3.78
C HIS A 148 1.95 -0.06 -4.51
N PRO A 149 2.46 1.05 -3.94
CA PRO A 149 3.75 1.64 -4.35
C PRO A 149 4.85 0.58 -4.34
N LEU A 150 5.99 0.80 -4.99
CA LEU A 150 7.13 -0.11 -4.96
C LEU A 150 7.49 -0.45 -3.51
N ASP A 151 7.73 -1.72 -3.22
CA ASP A 151 8.33 -2.12 -1.95
C ASP A 151 9.88 -2.01 -2.01
N PHE A 152 10.54 -2.36 -0.91
CA PHE A 152 12.01 -2.24 -0.87
C PHE A 152 12.71 -3.18 -1.84
N GLU A 153 12.18 -4.37 -2.09
CA GLU A 153 12.71 -5.29 -3.09
C GLU A 153 12.58 -4.72 -4.51
N GLU A 154 11.39 -4.21 -4.87
CA GLU A 154 11.18 -3.56 -6.16
C GLU A 154 12.07 -2.30 -6.32
N PHE A 155 12.33 -1.58 -5.22
CA PHE A 155 13.28 -0.47 -5.21
C PHE A 155 14.72 -0.95 -5.44
N LEU A 156 15.15 -2.04 -4.80
CA LEU A 156 16.46 -2.64 -5.05
C LEU A 156 16.63 -3.02 -6.53
N TRP A 157 15.61 -3.61 -7.14
CA TRP A 157 15.64 -3.87 -8.59
C TRP A 157 15.79 -2.58 -9.43
N ALA A 158 15.06 -1.53 -9.04
CA ALA A 158 15.10 -0.25 -9.75
C ALA A 158 16.49 0.38 -9.71
N VAL A 159 17.23 0.22 -8.62
CA VAL A 159 18.61 0.74 -8.48
C VAL A 159 19.70 -0.26 -8.88
N GLY A 160 19.31 -1.34 -9.59
CA GLY A 160 20.24 -2.25 -10.28
C GLY A 160 20.67 -3.50 -9.50
N TYR A 161 20.02 -3.83 -8.36
CA TYR A 161 20.24 -5.11 -7.68
C TYR A 161 19.38 -6.21 -8.30
N GLY A 162 19.93 -7.43 -8.39
CA GLY A 162 19.22 -8.60 -8.91
C GLY A 162 18.44 -9.37 -7.84
N ASP A 163 17.69 -10.38 -8.29
CA ASP A 163 16.95 -11.28 -7.41
C ASP A 163 17.87 -12.09 -6.49
N ASP A 164 19.10 -12.38 -6.94
CA ASP A 164 20.14 -13.08 -6.20
C ASP A 164 20.49 -12.39 -4.88
N VAL A 165 20.56 -11.04 -4.87
CA VAL A 165 20.82 -10.27 -3.66
C VAL A 165 19.66 -10.40 -2.67
N VAL A 166 18.41 -10.31 -3.15
CA VAL A 166 17.23 -10.46 -2.30
C VAL A 166 17.14 -11.87 -1.72
N GLU A 167 17.47 -12.89 -2.51
CA GLU A 167 17.49 -14.28 -2.07
C GLU A 167 18.55 -14.51 -0.99
N GLU A 168 19.76 -13.95 -1.13
CA GLU A 168 20.80 -14.01 -0.11
C GLU A 168 20.36 -13.36 1.20
N LEU A 169 19.71 -12.17 1.13
CA LEU A 169 19.12 -11.50 2.29
C LEU A 169 18.03 -12.37 2.95
N LYS A 170 17.18 -13.03 2.14
CA LYS A 170 16.12 -13.91 2.61
C LYS A 170 16.70 -15.15 3.32
N VAL A 171 17.73 -15.77 2.75
CA VAL A 171 18.42 -16.92 3.37
C VAL A 171 19.02 -16.53 4.72
N SER A 172 19.67 -15.37 4.81
CA SER A 172 20.23 -14.85 6.07
C SER A 172 19.12 -14.58 7.10
N PHE A 173 17.99 -14.01 6.67
CA PHE A 173 16.82 -13.78 7.52
C PHE A 173 16.24 -15.09 8.08
N ASP A 174 16.03 -16.09 7.21
CA ASP A 174 15.44 -17.38 7.61
C ASP A 174 16.33 -18.16 8.58
N LYS A 175 17.65 -18.08 8.41
CA LYS A 175 18.63 -18.68 9.32
C LYS A 175 18.94 -17.84 10.55
N VAL A 176 18.50 -16.57 10.56
CA VAL A 176 18.86 -15.57 11.58
C VAL A 176 20.38 -15.39 11.70
N GLU A 177 21.09 -15.41 10.59
CA GLU A 177 22.54 -15.24 10.52
C GLU A 177 22.92 -13.80 10.21
N ALA A 178 23.78 -13.22 11.06
CA ALA A 178 24.23 -11.83 10.88
C ALA A 178 25.04 -11.67 9.58
N LEU A 179 24.70 -10.65 8.81
CA LEU A 179 25.47 -10.29 7.62
C LEU A 179 26.81 -9.61 7.98
N PRO A 180 27.82 -9.68 7.11
CA PRO A 180 29.00 -8.85 7.24
C PRO A 180 28.65 -7.37 7.38
N SER A 181 29.34 -6.66 8.26
CA SER A 181 29.01 -5.26 8.58
C SER A 181 29.00 -4.33 7.35
N THR A 182 29.87 -4.58 6.39
CA THR A 182 29.94 -3.83 5.11
C THR A 182 28.64 -3.99 4.30
N ILE A 183 28.11 -5.21 4.20
CA ILE A 183 26.86 -5.50 3.49
C ILE A 183 25.67 -4.89 4.26
N ASN A 184 25.61 -5.15 5.57
CA ASN A 184 24.54 -4.62 6.41
C ASN A 184 24.47 -3.08 6.34
N ASN A 185 25.60 -2.39 6.43
CA ASN A 185 25.66 -0.93 6.36
C ASN A 185 25.23 -0.41 4.97
N LYS A 186 25.60 -1.11 3.89
CA LYS A 186 25.16 -0.77 2.54
C LYS A 186 23.65 -0.90 2.39
N MET A 187 23.07 -2.01 2.87
CA MET A 187 21.61 -2.24 2.82
C MET A 187 20.86 -1.23 3.69
N MET A 188 21.38 -0.89 4.87
CA MET A 188 20.80 0.16 5.72
C MET A 188 20.83 1.54 5.05
N ARG A 189 21.88 1.86 4.29
CA ARG A 189 21.94 3.10 3.51
C ARG A 189 20.86 3.11 2.41
N LEU A 190 20.76 2.05 1.61
CA LEU A 190 19.72 1.90 0.57
C LEU A 190 18.30 1.96 1.17
N PHE A 191 18.12 1.41 2.35
CA PHE A 191 16.86 1.48 3.05
C PHE A 191 16.50 2.92 3.47
N ARG A 192 17.46 3.73 3.93
CA ARG A 192 17.23 5.15 4.19
C ARG A 192 16.98 5.94 2.91
N GLU A 193 17.65 5.61 1.81
CA GLU A 193 17.32 6.17 0.49
C GLU A 193 15.88 5.84 0.10
N TYR A 194 15.47 4.58 0.23
CA TYR A 194 14.09 4.17 -0.02
C TYR A 194 13.08 4.86 0.92
N LEU A 195 13.39 5.01 2.21
CA LEU A 195 12.56 5.77 3.15
C LEU A 195 12.36 7.22 2.70
N ALA A 196 13.41 7.85 2.18
CA ALA A 196 13.40 9.22 1.72
C ALA A 196 12.68 9.40 0.36
N ILE A 197 12.90 8.46 -0.57
CA ILE A 197 12.36 8.49 -1.94
C ILE A 197 10.90 8.03 -1.96
N GLY A 198 10.57 6.99 -1.16
CA GLY A 198 9.29 6.29 -1.21
C GLY A 198 9.24 5.28 -2.35
N GLY A 199 8.03 4.70 -2.55
CA GLY A 199 7.78 3.68 -3.56
C GLY A 199 6.91 4.15 -4.73
N MET A 200 6.62 5.44 -4.87
CA MET A 200 5.80 5.91 -5.98
C MET A 200 6.57 5.81 -7.31
N PRO A 201 6.01 5.12 -8.34
CA PRO A 201 6.77 4.78 -9.56
C PRO A 201 7.41 5.96 -10.26
N SER A 202 6.69 7.10 -10.39
CA SER A 202 7.22 8.29 -11.06
C SER A 202 8.40 8.90 -10.31
N VAL A 203 8.36 8.85 -8.97
CA VAL A 203 9.43 9.37 -8.11
C VAL A 203 10.68 8.49 -8.19
N VAL A 204 10.49 7.16 -8.08
CA VAL A 204 11.60 6.20 -8.23
C VAL A 204 12.21 6.29 -9.62
N GLN A 205 11.40 6.42 -10.68
CA GLN A 205 11.87 6.58 -12.05
C GLN A 205 12.68 7.87 -12.21
N ALA A 206 12.19 9.00 -11.68
CA ALA A 206 12.90 10.27 -11.71
C ALA A 206 14.27 10.21 -11.00
N PHE A 207 14.35 9.48 -9.88
CA PHE A 207 15.60 9.24 -9.18
C PHE A 207 16.57 8.40 -10.02
N VAL A 208 16.12 7.25 -10.52
CA VAL A 208 16.95 6.31 -11.31
C VAL A 208 17.49 6.95 -12.59
N GLU A 209 16.68 7.78 -13.27
CA GLU A 209 17.07 8.42 -14.52
C GLU A 209 18.00 9.62 -14.33
N SER A 210 17.83 10.38 -13.25
CA SER A 210 18.58 11.62 -13.04
C SER A 210 19.78 11.47 -12.09
N ASP A 211 19.77 10.46 -11.22
CA ASP A 211 20.70 10.32 -10.07
C ASP A 211 20.78 11.62 -9.24
N ASN A 212 19.65 12.32 -9.12
CA ASN A 212 19.57 13.64 -8.52
C ASN A 212 18.40 13.76 -7.56
N TYR A 213 18.70 13.90 -6.26
CA TYR A 213 17.68 14.03 -5.22
C TYR A 213 16.80 15.27 -5.38
N ARG A 214 17.28 16.35 -6.01
CA ARG A 214 16.44 17.54 -6.21
C ARG A 214 15.40 17.32 -7.29
N VAL A 215 15.77 16.72 -8.41
CA VAL A 215 14.84 16.36 -9.49
C VAL A 215 13.78 15.39 -8.97
N MET A 216 14.20 14.38 -8.23
CA MET A 216 13.32 13.42 -7.58
C MET A 216 12.36 14.09 -6.59
N PHE A 217 12.85 15.04 -5.75
CA PHE A 217 12.02 15.75 -4.78
C PHE A 217 10.99 16.68 -5.43
N ASP A 218 11.33 17.30 -6.56
CA ASP A 218 10.39 18.09 -7.34
C ASP A 218 9.23 17.20 -7.85
N GLU A 219 9.52 15.96 -8.27
CA GLU A 219 8.50 14.97 -8.63
C GLU A 219 7.66 14.53 -7.42
N GLN A 220 8.27 14.29 -6.25
CA GLN A 220 7.52 14.02 -5.00
C GLN A 220 6.56 15.15 -4.67
N THR A 221 7.02 16.39 -4.80
CA THR A 221 6.20 17.58 -4.51
C THR A 221 5.03 17.69 -5.49
N ARG A 222 5.26 17.42 -6.78
CA ARG A 222 4.22 17.39 -7.81
C ARG A 222 3.17 16.32 -7.47
N LEU A 223 3.62 15.15 -7.11
CA LEU A 223 2.75 14.03 -6.73
C LEU A 223 1.94 14.34 -5.47
N PHE A 224 2.59 14.88 -4.44
CA PHE A 224 1.91 15.32 -3.21
C PHE A 224 0.79 16.34 -3.51
N ASN A 225 1.07 17.33 -4.36
CA ASN A 225 0.06 18.31 -4.75
C ASN A 225 -1.12 17.64 -5.48
N SER A 226 -0.87 16.64 -6.33
CA SER A 226 -1.95 15.89 -6.98
C SER A 226 -2.84 15.13 -5.98
N TYR A 227 -2.29 14.65 -4.87
CA TYR A 227 -3.09 14.05 -3.78
C TYR A 227 -3.99 15.09 -3.10
N LEU A 228 -3.50 16.32 -2.92
CA LEU A 228 -4.32 17.41 -2.38
C LEU A 228 -5.45 17.81 -3.33
N ASP A 229 -5.18 17.79 -4.64
CA ASP A 229 -6.19 18.05 -5.69
C ASP A 229 -7.24 16.92 -5.72
N ASP A 230 -6.84 15.67 -5.50
CA ASP A 230 -7.76 14.54 -5.38
C ASP A 230 -8.68 14.67 -4.18
N ILE A 231 -8.16 15.08 -3.02
CA ILE A 231 -9.00 15.40 -1.85
C ILE A 231 -10.02 16.49 -2.20
N ALA A 232 -9.59 17.53 -2.90
CA ALA A 232 -10.46 18.63 -3.30
C ALA A 232 -11.54 18.22 -4.31
N LYS A 233 -11.25 17.25 -5.19
CA LYS A 233 -12.14 16.78 -6.26
C LYS A 233 -13.14 15.73 -5.79
N TYR A 234 -12.67 14.73 -5.02
CA TYR A 234 -13.45 13.51 -4.74
C TYR A 234 -14.07 13.47 -3.35
N ALA A 235 -13.54 14.20 -2.37
CA ALA A 235 -14.20 14.33 -1.08
C ALA A 235 -15.44 15.23 -1.19
N SER A 236 -16.49 14.92 -0.41
CA SER A 236 -17.68 15.76 -0.37
C SER A 236 -17.32 17.20 0.06
N PRO A 237 -18.12 18.21 -0.29
CA PRO A 237 -17.87 19.60 0.11
C PRO A 237 -17.65 19.78 1.62
N THR A 238 -18.34 18.99 2.44
CA THR A 238 -18.24 19.03 3.90
C THR A 238 -16.99 18.32 4.44
N GLU A 239 -16.45 17.34 3.72
CA GLU A 239 -15.33 16.51 4.16
C GLU A 239 -13.98 16.99 3.61
N ARG A 240 -13.92 17.64 2.43
CA ARG A 240 -12.65 17.99 1.77
C ARG A 240 -11.70 18.83 2.63
N VAL A 241 -12.23 19.84 3.35
CA VAL A 241 -11.41 20.72 4.20
C VAL A 241 -10.85 19.93 5.40
N LYS A 242 -11.67 19.07 5.99
CA LYS A 242 -11.32 18.25 7.14
C LYS A 242 -10.34 17.14 6.75
N ALA A 243 -10.59 16.44 5.64
CA ALA A 243 -9.71 15.39 5.12
C ALA A 243 -8.33 15.97 4.80
N ARG A 244 -8.29 17.13 4.12
CA ARG A 244 -7.05 17.85 3.87
C ARG A 244 -6.31 18.22 5.16
N ALA A 245 -7.02 18.72 6.16
CA ALA A 245 -6.43 19.07 7.45
C ALA A 245 -5.88 17.84 8.20
N CYS A 246 -6.61 16.70 8.20
CA CYS A 246 -6.15 15.43 8.76
C CYS A 246 -4.89 14.94 8.03
N PHE A 247 -4.89 14.92 6.70
CA PHE A 247 -3.75 14.48 5.90
C PHE A 247 -2.50 15.33 6.15
N LEU A 248 -2.63 16.66 6.13
CA LEU A 248 -1.53 17.58 6.42
C LEU A 248 -1.07 17.57 7.89
N SER A 249 -1.81 16.95 8.79
CA SER A 249 -1.39 16.80 10.18
C SER A 249 -0.41 15.65 10.42
N LEU A 250 -0.27 14.70 9.48
CA LEU A 250 0.55 13.49 9.63
C LEU A 250 1.97 13.77 10.14
N PRO A 251 2.73 14.72 9.58
CA PRO A 251 4.08 15.04 10.08
C PRO A 251 4.09 15.37 11.57
N ARG A 252 3.11 16.15 12.03
CA ARG A 252 3.00 16.55 13.44
C ARG A 252 2.49 15.44 14.35
N GLN A 253 1.71 14.49 13.81
CA GLN A 253 1.26 13.30 14.56
C GLN A 253 2.43 12.35 14.80
N LEU A 254 3.24 12.08 13.77
CA LEU A 254 4.36 11.13 13.79
C LEU A 254 5.60 11.64 14.51
N ALA A 255 5.77 12.96 14.66
CA ALA A 255 6.89 13.56 15.36
C ALA A 255 6.80 13.49 16.90
N LYS A 256 5.75 12.88 17.44
CA LYS A 256 5.51 12.79 18.89
C LYS A 256 5.95 11.46 19.47
N GLU A 257 6.28 11.45 20.77
CA GLU A 257 6.51 10.21 21.50
C GLU A 257 5.25 9.33 21.53
N ASN A 258 4.07 9.94 21.70
CA ASN A 258 2.79 9.25 21.60
C ASN A 258 2.21 9.44 20.20
N THR A 259 2.31 8.43 19.38
CA THR A 259 1.86 8.43 17.98
C THR A 259 0.35 8.14 17.82
N LYS A 260 -0.41 7.98 18.94
CA LYS A 260 -1.89 7.94 18.88
C LYS A 260 -2.41 9.20 18.18
N PHE A 261 -3.34 9.03 17.23
CA PHE A 261 -3.94 10.15 16.52
C PHE A 261 -4.64 11.12 17.47
N GLN A 262 -4.28 12.38 17.39
CA GLN A 262 -4.81 13.44 18.24
C GLN A 262 -5.57 14.47 17.42
N TYR A 263 -6.87 14.51 17.54
CA TYR A 263 -7.74 15.47 16.85
C TYR A 263 -7.35 16.93 17.14
N SER A 264 -6.84 17.21 18.34
CA SER A 264 -6.35 18.53 18.75
C SER A 264 -5.11 19.01 17.99
N VAL A 265 -4.37 18.09 17.35
CA VAL A 265 -3.23 18.40 16.46
C VAL A 265 -3.73 18.87 15.10
N VAL A 266 -4.87 18.35 14.66
CA VAL A 266 -5.53 18.79 13.42
C VAL A 266 -6.09 20.20 13.62
N GLU A 267 -6.90 20.38 14.66
CA GLU A 267 -7.54 21.64 14.99
C GLU A 267 -7.76 21.76 16.50
N LYS A 268 -7.57 22.97 17.06
CA LYS A 268 -7.84 23.26 18.47
C LYS A 268 -9.28 22.87 18.82
N ARG A 269 -9.47 22.02 19.84
CA ARG A 269 -10.75 21.41 20.22
C ARG A 269 -11.34 20.45 19.17
N GLY A 270 -10.51 19.87 18.28
CA GLY A 270 -10.93 18.83 17.37
C GLY A 270 -11.48 17.60 18.11
N THR A 271 -12.50 16.96 17.56
CA THR A 271 -13.16 15.77 18.13
C THR A 271 -13.34 14.67 17.10
N ALA A 272 -13.51 13.43 17.56
CA ALA A 272 -13.83 12.27 16.71
C ALA A 272 -15.04 12.56 15.82
N ARG A 273 -16.15 13.00 16.42
CA ARG A 273 -17.39 13.32 15.70
C ARG A 273 -17.20 14.27 14.51
N LYS A 274 -16.17 15.15 14.56
CA LYS A 274 -15.89 16.13 13.51
C LYS A 274 -15.08 15.51 12.37
N PHE A 275 -14.16 14.58 12.65
CA PHE A 275 -13.10 14.18 11.72
C PHE A 275 -13.13 12.70 11.30
N ASP A 276 -13.89 11.82 11.99
CA ASP A 276 -13.85 10.37 11.71
C ASP A 276 -14.24 10.06 10.27
N GLY A 277 -15.33 10.65 9.75
CA GLY A 277 -15.72 10.44 8.36
C GLY A 277 -14.66 10.88 7.34
N SER A 278 -13.91 11.94 7.66
CA SER A 278 -12.79 12.40 6.83
C SER A 278 -11.59 11.45 6.90
N ILE A 279 -11.36 10.84 8.07
CA ILE A 279 -10.29 9.84 8.24
C ILE A 279 -10.67 8.55 7.51
N ASP A 280 -11.91 8.08 7.64
CA ASP A 280 -12.41 6.91 6.92
C ASP A 280 -12.32 7.10 5.40
N TRP A 281 -12.59 8.32 4.94
CA TRP A 281 -12.41 8.68 3.53
C TRP A 281 -10.93 8.58 3.10
N LEU A 282 -9.98 9.11 3.89
CA LEU A 282 -8.54 9.02 3.60
C LEU A 282 -8.03 7.57 3.61
N VAL A 283 -8.51 6.74 4.52
CA VAL A 283 -8.20 5.30 4.59
C VAL A 283 -8.77 4.60 3.35
N GLY A 284 -10.04 4.84 3.02
CA GLY A 284 -10.68 4.29 1.83
C GLY A 284 -10.02 4.76 0.52
N ALA A 285 -9.44 5.98 0.51
CA ALA A 285 -8.63 6.48 -0.59
C ALA A 285 -7.25 5.82 -0.70
N ASN A 286 -6.87 5.03 0.30
CA ASN A 286 -5.53 4.47 0.45
C ASN A 286 -4.42 5.55 0.49
N MET A 287 -4.77 6.73 1.00
CA MET A 287 -3.80 7.81 1.24
C MET A 287 -3.10 7.65 2.57
N VAL A 288 -3.79 7.04 3.54
CA VAL A 288 -3.28 6.73 4.87
C VAL A 288 -3.59 5.30 5.26
N LEU A 289 -2.78 4.75 6.16
CA LEU A 289 -2.98 3.45 6.79
C LEU A 289 -3.45 3.68 8.22
N ARG A 290 -4.49 2.98 8.63
CA ARG A 290 -4.99 2.99 9.99
C ARG A 290 -4.46 1.78 10.75
N CYS A 291 -3.93 2.04 11.96
CA CYS A 291 -3.45 1.04 12.89
C CYS A 291 -4.29 1.16 14.16
N ASP A 292 -5.13 0.16 14.45
CA ASP A 292 -6.08 0.21 15.56
C ASP A 292 -5.45 -0.28 16.87
N SER A 293 -5.83 0.33 17.99
CA SER A 293 -5.44 -0.14 19.32
C SER A 293 -6.18 -1.42 19.68
N VAL A 294 -5.52 -2.35 20.34
CA VAL A 294 -6.19 -3.50 20.97
C VAL A 294 -6.19 -3.35 22.49
N ALA A 295 -7.34 -3.62 23.13
CA ALA A 295 -7.48 -3.60 24.58
C ALA A 295 -6.79 -4.80 25.24
N ASN A 296 -6.79 -5.95 24.56
CA ASN A 296 -6.10 -7.17 24.98
C ASN A 296 -5.29 -7.69 23.77
N PRO A 297 -3.96 -7.87 23.92
CA PRO A 297 -3.12 -8.38 22.82
C PRO A 297 -3.23 -9.91 22.68
N ALA A 298 -4.43 -10.42 22.33
CA ALA A 298 -4.73 -11.83 22.17
C ALA A 298 -5.33 -12.14 20.79
N PHE A 299 -5.13 -13.38 20.31
CA PHE A 299 -5.69 -13.85 19.04
C PHE A 299 -7.22 -14.09 19.14
N PRO A 300 -8.03 -13.74 18.12
CA PRO A 300 -7.67 -12.88 17.01
C PRO A 300 -7.70 -11.39 17.45
N LEU A 301 -6.69 -10.63 17.05
CA LEU A 301 -6.52 -9.21 17.46
C LEU A 301 -7.76 -8.36 17.14
N THR A 302 -8.43 -8.65 16.03
CA THR A 302 -9.65 -7.94 15.61
C THR A 302 -10.79 -8.00 16.62
N ALA A 303 -10.86 -9.05 17.43
CA ALA A 303 -11.89 -9.19 18.46
C ALA A 303 -11.71 -8.24 19.66
N TYR A 304 -10.52 -7.66 19.78
CA TYR A 304 -10.14 -6.81 20.91
C TYR A 304 -9.83 -5.35 20.51
N GLU A 305 -10.21 -4.95 19.29
CA GLU A 305 -10.01 -3.58 18.80
C GLU A 305 -10.74 -2.55 19.66
N ASP A 306 -10.02 -1.49 20.02
CA ASP A 306 -10.59 -0.27 20.60
C ASP A 306 -10.66 0.80 19.49
N GLY A 307 -11.76 0.85 18.78
CA GLY A 307 -11.95 1.77 17.65
C GLY A 307 -11.85 3.25 17.99
N SER A 308 -11.81 3.60 19.29
CA SER A 308 -11.62 4.99 19.76
C SER A 308 -10.17 5.43 19.76
N LYS A 309 -9.22 4.48 19.59
CA LYS A 309 -7.78 4.73 19.64
C LYS A 309 -7.11 4.11 18.44
N PHE A 310 -6.46 4.92 17.64
CA PHE A 310 -5.73 4.48 16.45
C PHE A 310 -4.55 5.39 16.16
N ARG A 311 -3.68 4.92 15.26
CA ARG A 311 -2.59 5.67 14.65
C ARG A 311 -2.86 5.80 13.16
N LEU A 312 -2.35 6.86 12.54
CA LEU A 312 -2.36 7.02 11.09
C LEU A 312 -0.94 7.15 10.57
N TYR A 313 -0.68 6.39 9.52
CA TYR A 313 0.57 6.43 8.77
C TYR A 313 0.28 6.83 7.32
N ALA A 314 1.21 7.52 6.67
CA ALA A 314 1.12 7.73 5.23
C ALA A 314 1.30 6.39 4.50
N ASN A 315 0.53 6.14 3.45
CA ASN A 315 0.67 4.90 2.66
C ASN A 315 1.95 4.84 1.81
N ASP A 316 2.64 5.96 1.69
CA ASP A 316 3.96 6.06 1.05
C ASP A 316 4.84 7.05 1.80
N THR A 317 6.10 6.67 2.07
CA THR A 317 7.04 7.51 2.81
C THR A 317 7.54 8.69 2.00
N GLY A 318 7.60 8.59 0.67
CA GLY A 318 7.96 9.70 -0.21
C GLY A 318 6.94 10.84 -0.17
N ILE A 319 5.63 10.49 -0.12
CA ILE A 319 4.58 11.49 0.11
C ILE A 319 4.75 12.18 1.46
N LEU A 320 5.10 11.43 2.50
CA LEU A 320 5.39 12.00 3.82
C LEU A 320 6.64 12.89 3.78
N MET A 321 7.69 12.53 3.03
CA MET A 321 8.88 13.37 2.84
C MET A 321 8.56 14.67 2.13
N ALA A 322 7.69 14.66 1.12
CA ALA A 322 7.23 15.89 0.46
C ALA A 322 6.56 16.88 1.45
N MET A 323 5.87 16.37 2.49
CA MET A 323 5.28 17.22 3.53
C MET A 323 6.32 17.82 4.48
N TYR A 324 7.46 17.14 4.69
CA TYR A 324 8.54 17.63 5.56
C TYR A 324 9.48 18.61 4.86
N GLY A 325 9.72 18.43 3.56
CA GLY A 325 10.60 19.27 2.76
C GLY A 325 11.98 18.67 2.49
N PHE A 326 12.72 19.30 1.58
CA PHE A 326 13.98 18.78 1.04
C PHE A 326 15.10 18.61 2.07
N ASP A 327 15.20 19.49 3.06
CA ASP A 327 16.24 19.39 4.09
C ASP A 327 16.03 18.16 4.99
N MET A 328 14.78 17.80 5.26
CA MET A 328 14.45 16.58 5.99
C MET A 328 14.86 15.33 5.21
N LEU A 329 14.61 15.31 3.90
CA LEU A 329 15.01 14.23 3.02
C LEU A 329 16.53 13.98 3.12
N ARG A 330 17.33 15.03 3.05
CA ARG A 330 18.78 14.92 3.21
C ARG A 330 19.18 14.39 4.58
N ALA A 331 18.59 14.91 5.66
CA ALA A 331 18.86 14.46 7.01
C ALA A 331 18.53 12.96 7.23
N VAL A 332 17.51 12.43 6.54
CA VAL A 332 17.18 10.98 6.55
C VAL A 332 18.29 10.18 5.87
N ILE A 333 18.70 10.57 4.67
CA ILE A 333 19.72 9.86 3.88
C ILE A 333 21.06 9.83 4.63
N GLU A 334 21.47 10.98 5.18
CA GLU A 334 22.74 11.14 5.91
C GLU A 334 22.68 10.56 7.33
N ASN A 335 21.50 10.05 7.76
CA ASN A 335 21.29 9.48 9.10
C ASN A 335 21.54 10.49 10.25
N GLU A 336 21.20 11.75 10.03
CA GLU A 336 21.37 12.83 10.99
C GLU A 336 20.20 12.95 12.00
N LEU A 337 19.08 12.26 11.73
CA LEU A 337 17.90 12.31 12.59
C LEU A 337 18.07 11.47 13.86
N SER A 338 17.43 11.94 14.92
CA SER A 338 17.34 11.26 16.21
C SER A 338 15.97 11.48 16.87
N GLY A 339 15.73 10.78 17.99
CA GLY A 339 14.54 10.96 18.80
C GLY A 339 13.24 10.54 18.14
N PRO A 340 12.08 11.07 18.58
CA PRO A 340 10.75 10.65 18.17
C PRO A 340 10.49 10.79 16.65
N MET A 341 11.08 11.80 16.01
CA MET A 341 10.96 12.03 14.57
C MET A 341 11.49 10.84 13.77
N LYS A 342 12.70 10.35 14.10
CA LYS A 342 13.29 9.16 13.45
C LYS A 342 12.45 7.92 13.71
N GLY A 343 11.95 7.76 14.95
CA GLY A 343 11.06 6.66 15.34
C GLY A 343 9.80 6.63 14.48
N GLY A 344 9.08 7.74 14.40
CA GLY A 344 7.83 7.84 13.63
C GLY A 344 8.01 7.58 12.13
N LEU A 345 9.14 7.97 11.54
CA LEU A 345 9.45 7.64 10.13
C LEU A 345 9.68 6.15 9.92
N TYR A 346 10.40 5.49 10.81
CA TYR A 346 10.62 4.04 10.72
C TYR A 346 9.33 3.26 10.99
N GLU A 347 8.52 3.69 11.97
CA GLU A 347 7.19 3.11 12.18
C GLU A 347 6.31 3.26 10.94
N ASN A 348 6.30 4.42 10.29
CA ASN A 348 5.53 4.62 9.06
C ASN A 348 5.96 3.66 7.94
N LEU A 349 7.27 3.48 7.75
CA LEU A 349 7.75 2.55 6.73
C LEU A 349 7.40 1.10 7.06
N VAL A 350 7.54 0.68 8.33
CA VAL A 350 7.15 -0.66 8.79
C VAL A 350 5.63 -0.87 8.62
N ALA A 351 4.81 0.14 8.91
CA ALA A 351 3.37 0.07 8.64
C ALA A 351 3.07 -0.17 7.15
N CYS A 352 3.78 0.52 6.24
CA CYS A 352 3.66 0.28 4.80
C CYS A 352 4.04 -1.16 4.43
N VAL A 353 5.13 -1.69 4.97
CA VAL A 353 5.61 -3.05 4.70
C VAL A 353 4.58 -4.08 5.17
N LEU A 354 4.12 -4.00 6.41
CA LEU A 354 3.15 -4.93 6.98
C LEU A 354 1.82 -4.90 6.21
N ASN A 355 1.34 -3.71 5.83
CA ASN A 355 0.11 -3.58 5.04
C ASN A 355 0.26 -4.22 3.64
N ARG A 356 1.41 -4.07 2.98
CA ARG A 356 1.69 -4.73 1.69
C ARG A 356 1.73 -6.26 1.79
N ASN A 357 2.18 -6.77 2.94
CA ASN A 357 2.17 -8.20 3.26
C ASN A 357 0.80 -8.69 3.77
N ASN A 358 -0.27 -7.90 3.51
CA ASN A 358 -1.66 -8.20 3.90
C ASN A 358 -1.84 -8.42 5.42
N LYS A 359 -1.00 -7.80 6.23
CA LYS A 359 -1.17 -7.81 7.69
C LYS A 359 -2.08 -6.65 8.11
N LYS A 360 -3.14 -6.95 8.86
CA LYS A 360 -3.93 -5.90 9.51
C LYS A 360 -3.10 -5.30 10.64
N LEU A 361 -3.05 -3.97 10.68
CA LEU A 361 -2.20 -3.24 11.61
C LEU A 361 -2.91 -3.05 12.95
N HIS A 362 -2.28 -3.51 14.02
CA HIS A 362 -2.70 -3.25 15.39
C HIS A 362 -1.50 -2.79 16.22
N TYR A 363 -1.78 -2.07 17.31
CA TYR A 363 -0.80 -1.73 18.34
C TYR A 363 -1.39 -1.94 19.73
N TRP A 364 -0.55 -2.00 20.73
CA TRP A 364 -0.98 -2.14 22.11
C TRP A 364 -0.29 -1.16 23.03
N ILE A 365 -1.05 -0.58 23.96
CA ILE A 365 -0.55 0.24 25.04
C ILE A 365 -1.17 -0.28 26.33
N ALA A 366 -0.35 -0.48 27.38
CA ALA A 366 -0.82 -0.83 28.70
C ALA A 366 -1.74 0.28 29.27
N GLN A 367 -2.68 -0.09 30.13
CA GLN A 367 -3.68 0.85 30.68
C GLN A 367 -3.04 2.06 31.38
N ASN A 368 -1.89 1.88 32.03
CA ASN A 368 -1.13 2.94 32.69
C ASN A 368 -0.21 3.73 31.76
N GLY A 369 -0.18 3.40 30.45
CA GLY A 369 0.67 4.05 29.45
C GLY A 369 2.17 3.75 29.56
N SER A 370 2.59 2.87 30.50
CA SER A 370 4.03 2.62 30.75
C SER A 370 4.67 1.62 29.77
N ARG A 371 3.88 0.89 29.01
CA ARG A 371 4.29 -0.15 28.06
C ARG A 371 3.58 0.04 26.74
N GLU A 372 4.29 -0.19 25.68
CA GLU A 372 3.79 -0.04 24.33
C GLU A 372 4.47 -1.06 23.40
N ILE A 373 3.71 -1.61 22.45
CA ILE A 373 4.20 -2.38 21.31
C ILE A 373 3.69 -1.68 20.05
N GLU A 374 4.62 -1.28 19.18
CA GLU A 374 4.33 -0.48 18.01
C GLU A 374 3.43 -1.19 17.01
N PHE A 375 3.66 -2.52 16.81
CA PHE A 375 2.79 -3.33 15.96
C PHE A 375 2.53 -4.71 16.56
N LEU A 376 1.28 -5.17 16.39
CA LEU A 376 0.86 -6.54 16.63
C LEU A 376 0.22 -7.07 15.36
N VAL A 377 0.54 -8.30 14.99
CA VAL A 377 -0.11 -8.99 13.88
C VAL A 377 -0.52 -10.41 14.31
N ASP A 378 -1.61 -10.91 13.71
CA ASP A 378 -2.00 -12.30 13.91
C ASP A 378 -0.97 -13.23 13.28
N GLY A 379 -0.51 -14.22 14.05
CA GLY A 379 0.42 -15.25 13.62
C GLY A 379 -0.27 -16.55 13.28
N SER A 380 0.48 -17.54 12.83
CA SER A 380 -0.01 -18.90 12.61
C SER A 380 -0.31 -19.60 13.93
N GLY A 381 -1.27 -20.57 13.93
CA GLY A 381 -1.58 -21.37 15.09
C GLY A 381 -2.22 -20.59 16.24
N ALA A 382 -3.11 -19.63 15.94
CA ALA A 382 -3.80 -18.79 16.92
C ALA A 382 -2.85 -18.03 17.86
N SER A 383 -1.75 -17.51 17.31
CA SER A 383 -0.72 -16.77 18.03
C SER A 383 -0.74 -15.29 17.69
N VAL A 384 -0.09 -14.48 18.52
CA VAL A 384 0.16 -13.06 18.27
C VAL A 384 1.66 -12.87 18.08
N VAL A 385 2.02 -12.04 17.11
CA VAL A 385 3.42 -11.69 16.82
C VAL A 385 3.63 -10.20 17.13
N PRO A 386 4.29 -9.87 18.23
CA PRO A 386 4.70 -8.52 18.56
C PRO A 386 5.89 -8.06 17.71
N ILE A 387 5.83 -6.82 17.23
CA ILE A 387 6.89 -6.19 16.44
C ILE A 387 7.20 -4.83 17.06
N GLU A 388 8.40 -4.69 17.59
CA GLU A 388 8.92 -3.47 18.19
C GLU A 388 9.85 -2.78 17.20
N VAL A 389 9.63 -1.49 16.96
CA VAL A 389 10.46 -0.67 16.06
C VAL A 389 11.30 0.31 16.87
N LYS A 390 12.61 0.22 16.77
CA LYS A 390 13.52 1.10 17.49
C LYS A 390 14.50 1.80 16.55
N SER A 391 14.57 3.12 16.67
CA SER A 391 15.53 3.93 15.91
C SER A 391 16.98 3.85 16.43
N SER A 392 17.18 3.25 17.62
CA SER A 392 18.48 3.08 18.26
C SER A 392 18.48 1.81 19.13
N ARG A 393 19.67 1.44 19.66
CA ARG A 393 19.80 0.35 20.65
C ARG A 393 19.13 0.77 21.98
N GLY A 394 17.84 0.48 22.12
CA GLY A 394 17.07 0.71 23.36
C GLY A 394 16.70 -0.58 24.07
N SER A 395 16.25 -0.50 25.34
CA SER A 395 15.67 -1.61 26.05
C SER A 395 14.34 -2.04 25.40
N ALA A 396 14.06 -3.35 25.36
CA ALA A 396 12.84 -3.92 24.81
C ALA A 396 11.97 -4.49 25.95
N VAL A 397 11.71 -3.67 26.97
CA VAL A 397 11.01 -4.12 28.19
C VAL A 397 9.60 -4.60 27.86
N SER A 398 8.85 -3.86 27.05
CA SER A 398 7.49 -4.23 26.64
C SER A 398 7.48 -5.51 25.82
N LEU A 399 8.45 -5.67 24.91
CA LEU A 399 8.58 -6.87 24.10
C LEU A 399 8.94 -8.09 24.92
N ASN A 400 9.86 -7.95 25.92
CA ASN A 400 10.24 -9.04 26.80
C ASN A 400 9.05 -9.52 27.65
N GLU A 401 8.21 -8.59 28.14
CA GLU A 401 6.98 -8.92 28.88
C GLU A 401 5.97 -9.70 27.99
N MET A 402 5.83 -9.28 26.73
CA MET A 402 4.99 -10.00 25.77
C MET A 402 5.48 -11.42 25.51
N LEU A 403 6.79 -11.68 25.54
CA LEU A 403 7.38 -13.00 25.33
C LEU A 403 7.08 -14.01 26.44
N GLU A 404 6.66 -13.55 27.63
CA GLU A 404 6.22 -14.42 28.73
C GLU A 404 4.84 -15.04 28.48
N ARG A 405 4.07 -14.50 27.54
CA ARG A 405 2.74 -15.00 27.17
C ARG A 405 2.84 -16.34 26.41
N GLN A 406 1.86 -17.21 26.66
CA GLN A 406 1.79 -18.54 26.01
C GLN A 406 1.44 -18.46 24.52
N ASP A 407 0.64 -17.44 24.11
CA ASP A 407 0.21 -17.21 22.74
C ASP A 407 1.24 -16.42 21.89
N VAL A 408 2.42 -16.12 22.45
CA VAL A 408 3.54 -15.46 21.75
C VAL A 408 4.67 -16.46 21.56
N HIS A 409 4.85 -16.92 20.33
CA HIS A 409 5.87 -17.91 19.96
C HIS A 409 7.14 -17.27 19.39
N VAL A 410 6.99 -16.09 18.81
CA VAL A 410 8.08 -15.28 18.24
C VAL A 410 7.74 -13.80 18.39
N ALA A 411 8.77 -12.98 18.58
CA ALA A 411 8.64 -11.53 18.55
C ALA A 411 9.81 -10.93 17.77
N TYR A 412 9.54 -9.85 17.05
CA TYR A 412 10.54 -9.16 16.24
C TYR A 412 10.91 -7.82 16.85
N LYS A 413 12.22 -7.54 16.92
CA LYS A 413 12.76 -6.22 17.24
C LYS A 413 13.47 -5.67 16.01
N LEU A 414 12.84 -4.69 15.36
CA LEU A 414 13.39 -4.02 14.18
C LEU A 414 14.31 -2.86 14.62
N ILE A 415 15.55 -2.87 14.16
CA ILE A 415 16.56 -1.89 14.56
C ILE A 415 17.46 -1.46 13.40
N ASP A 416 18.13 -0.32 13.59
CA ASP A 416 19.34 0.03 12.84
C ASP A 416 20.50 -0.80 13.39
N GLY A 417 20.61 -2.06 12.94
CA GLY A 417 21.57 -3.03 13.45
C GLY A 417 21.64 -4.26 12.57
N ASN A 418 22.00 -5.43 13.13
CA ASN A 418 22.13 -6.67 12.40
C ASN A 418 21.22 -7.77 12.98
N LEU A 419 21.10 -8.89 12.25
CA LEU A 419 20.35 -10.07 12.68
C LEU A 419 20.92 -10.66 13.96
N GLY A 420 20.03 -11.15 14.82
CA GLY A 420 20.38 -11.86 16.04
C GLY A 420 19.15 -12.49 16.69
N ARG A 421 19.36 -13.51 17.52
CA ARG A 421 18.29 -14.21 18.21
C ARG A 421 18.63 -14.44 19.68
N VAL A 422 17.68 -14.20 20.54
CA VAL A 422 17.71 -14.62 21.94
C VAL A 422 16.35 -15.24 22.25
N ASP A 423 16.32 -16.55 22.43
CA ASP A 423 15.11 -17.34 22.64
C ASP A 423 14.05 -17.11 21.54
N LYS A 424 12.88 -16.59 21.90
CA LYS A 424 11.78 -16.26 20.99
C LYS A 424 11.94 -14.88 20.34
N LYS A 425 12.90 -14.06 20.79
CA LYS A 425 13.12 -12.70 20.27
C LYS A 425 14.13 -12.73 19.13
N ILE A 426 13.69 -12.26 17.98
CA ILE A 426 14.53 -12.11 16.80
C ILE A 426 14.76 -10.61 16.59
N THR A 427 16.03 -10.20 16.61
CA THR A 427 16.46 -8.87 16.23
C THR A 427 16.68 -8.83 14.72
N VAL A 428 16.08 -7.88 14.05
CA VAL A 428 16.08 -7.80 12.58
C VAL A 428 16.47 -6.39 12.14
N PRO A 429 17.40 -6.26 11.18
CA PRO A 429 17.66 -4.96 10.58
C PRO A 429 16.42 -4.45 9.85
N LEU A 430 16.15 -3.14 9.93
CA LEU A 430 14.92 -2.53 9.41
C LEU A 430 14.62 -2.86 7.95
N TYR A 431 15.64 -2.95 7.09
CA TYR A 431 15.45 -3.29 5.67
C TYR A 431 14.92 -4.71 5.45
N MET A 432 15.15 -5.64 6.39
CA MET A 432 14.61 -7.01 6.31
C MET A 432 13.16 -7.13 6.82
N ALA A 433 12.54 -6.04 7.28
CA ALA A 433 11.11 -6.03 7.58
C ALA A 433 10.25 -6.50 6.39
N MET A 434 10.75 -6.41 5.16
CA MET A 434 10.08 -6.89 3.94
C MET A 434 9.80 -8.40 3.95
N PHE A 435 10.44 -9.16 4.83
CA PHE A 435 10.25 -10.62 4.98
C PHE A 435 9.29 -11.04 6.10
N LEU A 436 8.65 -10.10 6.83
CA LEU A 436 7.72 -10.36 7.94
C LEU A 436 6.33 -10.77 7.52
#